data_1635c1cd72bed23a4498a6e2af710e74
#
_entry.id   1635c1cd72bed23a4498a6e2af710e74
#
_cell.length_a   1.000
_cell.length_b   1.000
_cell.length_c   1.000
_cell.angle_alpha   90.00
_cell.angle_beta   90.00
_cell.angle_gamma   90.00
#
_symmetry.space_group_name_H-M   'P 1'
#
loop_
_entity.id
_entity.type
_entity.pdbx_description
1 polymer ?
#
loop_
_entity_poly.entity_id
_entity_poly.type
_entity_poly.pdbx_seq_one_letter_code
_entity_poly.pdbx_strand_id
1 'polypeptide(L)'
;MSVPPLLSLAGVSVSFGSPADGHEVLSEISFDVPDGEFLCIVGPSGCGKTTLVRLLAGLLAPSGGQILFQGRPLAGTSRDRAIVFQDYSKALLPWRTVAGNIALSLEACGIAEPERSERIGALLAKMRLEPAAARFPSQLSGGMQQRVQIARSLAQQPKLLLMDEPFGALDAITRQDLQDEIARLVAENRTTVVFITHDLEEAIYLGDRVIVLAAEPGRIAEMIEVGIPRPRDQLETREDRRFLEHRHRLFGLLQGH
;
A
#
# COMPACT_ATOMS: atom_id res chain seq x y z
N MET A 1 16.39 -22.29 9.84
CA MET A 1 15.15 -22.47 9.04
C MET A 1 14.66 -21.07 8.72
N SER A 2 14.57 -20.68 7.44
CA SER A 2 14.04 -19.36 7.07
C SER A 2 12.55 -19.28 7.42
N VAL A 3 12.14 -18.18 8.03
CA VAL A 3 10.73 -17.91 8.31
C VAL A 3 10.01 -17.81 6.95
N PRO A 4 8.87 -18.50 6.75
CA PRO A 4 8.15 -18.40 5.48
C PRO A 4 7.67 -16.96 5.27
N PRO A 5 7.65 -16.48 4.01
CA PRO A 5 7.18 -15.13 3.71
C PRO A 5 5.69 -14.98 4.05
N LEU A 6 5.28 -13.74 4.38
CA LEU A 6 3.87 -13.43 4.60
C LEU A 6 3.07 -13.59 3.29
N LEU A 7 3.65 -13.16 2.18
CA LEU A 7 3.05 -13.20 0.85
C LEU A 7 4.06 -13.81 -0.13
N SER A 8 3.60 -14.73 -0.99
CA SER A 8 4.42 -15.34 -2.04
C SER A 8 3.64 -15.40 -3.34
N LEU A 9 4.25 -14.97 -4.43
CA LEU A 9 3.74 -15.07 -5.79
C LEU A 9 4.66 -15.97 -6.61
N ALA A 10 4.09 -16.93 -7.32
CA ALA A 10 4.83 -17.85 -8.20
C ALA A 10 4.19 -17.90 -9.58
N GLY A 11 4.84 -17.31 -10.58
CA GLY A 11 4.42 -17.31 -12.00
C GLY A 11 3.03 -16.70 -12.22
N VAL A 12 2.66 -15.67 -11.45
CA VAL A 12 1.32 -15.09 -11.49
C VAL A 12 1.10 -14.31 -12.78
N SER A 13 0.06 -14.69 -13.52
CA SER A 13 -0.36 -14.01 -14.76
C SER A 13 -1.84 -13.61 -14.67
N VAL A 14 -2.19 -12.52 -15.35
CA VAL A 14 -3.58 -12.03 -15.49
C VAL A 14 -3.85 -11.65 -16.93
N SER A 15 -4.90 -12.23 -17.49
CA SER A 15 -5.45 -11.88 -18.79
C SER A 15 -6.92 -11.52 -18.66
N PHE A 16 -7.38 -10.53 -19.43
CA PHE A 16 -8.77 -10.14 -19.56
C PHE A 16 -9.24 -10.40 -20.99
N GLY A 17 -10.49 -10.81 -21.15
CA GLY A 17 -11.08 -11.15 -22.44
C GLY A 17 -11.23 -12.65 -22.66
N SER A 18 -11.55 -13.03 -23.90
CA SER A 18 -11.68 -14.44 -24.28
C SER A 18 -10.33 -15.06 -24.59
N PRO A 19 -10.19 -16.41 -24.61
CA PRO A 19 -8.94 -17.09 -24.98
C PRO A 19 -8.39 -16.72 -26.38
N ALA A 20 -9.25 -16.21 -27.29
CA ALA A 20 -8.87 -15.81 -28.64
C ALA A 20 -8.40 -14.35 -28.74
N ASP A 21 -8.95 -13.45 -27.89
CA ASP A 21 -8.69 -11.99 -27.93
C ASP A 21 -8.26 -11.46 -26.53
N GLY A 22 -7.71 -12.32 -25.69
CA GLY A 22 -7.31 -11.96 -24.33
C GLY A 22 -6.10 -11.03 -24.33
N HIS A 23 -6.20 -9.94 -23.57
CA HIS A 23 -5.08 -9.04 -23.31
C HIS A 23 -4.40 -9.43 -21.98
N GLU A 24 -3.13 -9.87 -22.06
CA GLU A 24 -2.33 -10.18 -20.88
C GLU A 24 -1.85 -8.88 -20.24
N VAL A 25 -2.30 -8.63 -19.01
CA VAL A 25 -1.97 -7.41 -18.23
C VAL A 25 -0.76 -7.64 -17.35
N LEU A 26 -0.65 -8.83 -16.74
CA LEU A 26 0.49 -9.24 -15.91
C LEU A 26 0.98 -10.60 -16.41
N SER A 27 2.29 -10.76 -16.53
CA SER A 27 2.93 -11.99 -17.00
C SER A 27 4.02 -12.45 -16.06
N GLU A 28 3.88 -13.69 -15.56
CA GLU A 28 4.88 -14.44 -14.78
C GLU A 28 5.47 -13.68 -13.58
N ILE A 29 4.64 -12.92 -12.85
CA ILE A 29 5.05 -12.19 -11.65
C ILE A 29 5.41 -13.16 -10.54
N SER A 30 6.67 -13.11 -10.06
CA SER A 30 7.17 -13.97 -8.99
C SER A 30 8.02 -13.17 -8.00
N PHE A 31 7.57 -13.11 -6.74
CA PHE A 31 8.33 -12.52 -5.63
C PHE A 31 7.74 -12.95 -4.28
N ASP A 32 8.55 -12.85 -3.25
CA ASP A 32 8.14 -13.05 -1.86
C ASP A 32 8.17 -11.73 -1.09
N VAL A 33 7.28 -11.59 -0.10
CA VAL A 33 7.26 -10.46 0.84
C VAL A 33 7.38 -11.02 2.25
N PRO A 34 8.53 -10.84 2.92
CA PRO A 34 8.70 -11.17 4.33
C PRO A 34 7.71 -10.43 5.23
N ASP A 35 7.45 -11.00 6.41
CA ASP A 35 6.61 -10.34 7.42
C ASP A 35 7.28 -9.06 7.92
N GLY A 36 6.54 -7.95 7.95
CA GLY A 36 7.02 -6.63 8.38
C GLY A 36 7.80 -5.85 7.32
N GLU A 37 7.96 -6.36 6.09
CA GLU A 37 8.61 -5.63 5.00
C GLU A 37 7.73 -4.50 4.47
N PHE A 38 8.34 -3.38 4.12
CA PHE A 38 7.75 -2.31 3.33
C PHE A 38 8.22 -2.45 1.88
N LEU A 39 7.43 -3.13 1.04
CA LEU A 39 7.72 -3.32 -0.37
C LEU A 39 7.09 -2.20 -1.21
N CYS A 40 7.90 -1.51 -2.00
CA CYS A 40 7.40 -0.54 -2.98
C CYS A 40 7.38 -1.15 -4.39
N ILE A 41 6.38 -0.78 -5.19
CA ILE A 41 6.25 -1.19 -6.59
C ILE A 41 6.09 0.06 -7.44
N VAL A 42 7.01 0.25 -8.38
CA VAL A 42 6.99 1.35 -9.35
C VAL A 42 6.90 0.82 -10.77
N GLY A 43 6.46 1.66 -11.70
CA GLY A 43 6.37 1.29 -13.11
C GLY A 43 5.53 2.30 -13.89
N PRO A 44 5.58 2.29 -15.23
CA PRO A 44 4.81 3.21 -16.07
C PRO A 44 3.30 3.04 -15.89
N SER A 45 2.54 4.03 -16.34
CA SER A 45 1.07 3.93 -16.37
C SER A 45 0.63 2.75 -17.26
N GLY A 46 -0.38 2.00 -16.80
CA GLY A 46 -0.89 0.85 -17.53
C GLY A 46 -0.12 -0.47 -17.35
N CYS A 47 1.03 -0.51 -16.67
CA CYS A 47 1.79 -1.77 -16.47
C CYS A 47 1.15 -2.78 -15.49
N GLY A 48 -0.11 -2.58 -15.06
CA GLY A 48 -0.84 -3.55 -14.24
C GLY A 48 -0.72 -3.38 -12.72
N LYS A 49 -0.15 -2.28 -12.19
CA LYS A 49 0.01 -2.05 -10.73
C LYS A 49 -1.29 -2.20 -9.94
N THR A 50 -2.35 -1.52 -10.37
CA THR A 50 -3.68 -1.63 -9.74
C THR A 50 -4.27 -3.03 -9.86
N THR A 51 -4.00 -3.74 -10.98
CA THR A 51 -4.39 -5.15 -11.14
C THR A 51 -3.68 -6.03 -10.11
N LEU A 52 -2.39 -5.80 -9.89
CA LEU A 52 -1.62 -6.51 -8.88
C LEU A 52 -2.18 -6.26 -7.47
N VAL A 53 -2.52 -5.01 -7.11
CA VAL A 53 -3.19 -4.72 -5.82
C VAL A 53 -4.49 -5.49 -5.67
N ARG A 54 -5.32 -5.54 -6.71
CA ARG A 54 -6.60 -6.29 -6.68
C ARG A 54 -6.40 -7.78 -6.50
N LEU A 55 -5.36 -8.36 -7.10
CA LEU A 55 -4.95 -9.75 -6.87
C LEU A 55 -4.58 -9.98 -5.40
N LEU A 56 -3.67 -9.16 -4.86
CA LEU A 56 -3.17 -9.28 -3.49
C LEU A 56 -4.28 -9.07 -2.44
N ALA A 57 -5.26 -8.25 -2.77
CA ALA A 57 -6.45 -8.06 -1.95
C ALA A 57 -7.43 -9.24 -1.98
N GLY A 58 -7.32 -10.10 -2.98
CA GLY A 58 -8.29 -11.18 -3.23
C GLY A 58 -9.57 -10.69 -3.91
N LEU A 59 -9.52 -9.53 -4.57
CA LEU A 59 -10.62 -8.98 -5.37
C LEU A 59 -10.62 -9.51 -6.81
N LEU A 60 -9.51 -10.10 -7.22
CA LEU A 60 -9.31 -10.69 -8.54
C LEU A 60 -8.56 -12.02 -8.36
N ALA A 61 -8.92 -13.03 -9.13
CA ALA A 61 -8.18 -14.29 -9.21
C ALA A 61 -7.15 -14.23 -10.34
N PRO A 62 -5.96 -14.83 -10.19
CA PRO A 62 -4.98 -14.92 -11.27
C PRO A 62 -5.49 -15.86 -12.37
N SER A 63 -5.09 -15.61 -13.62
CA SER A 63 -5.34 -16.49 -14.77
C SER A 63 -4.34 -17.65 -14.83
N GLY A 64 -3.17 -17.48 -14.22
CA GLY A 64 -2.10 -18.48 -14.09
C GLY A 64 -1.24 -18.23 -12.87
N GLY A 65 -0.46 -19.23 -12.49
CA GLY A 65 0.40 -19.16 -11.31
C GLY A 65 -0.36 -19.30 -9.97
N GLN A 66 0.31 -18.94 -8.88
CA GLN A 66 -0.22 -19.12 -7.53
C GLN A 66 0.17 -17.95 -6.63
N ILE A 67 -0.77 -17.54 -5.77
CA ILE A 67 -0.51 -16.57 -4.69
C ILE A 67 -0.76 -17.27 -3.36
N LEU A 68 0.23 -17.21 -2.46
CA LEU A 68 0.13 -17.71 -1.10
C LEU A 68 0.14 -16.52 -0.13
N PHE A 69 -0.75 -16.54 0.84
CA PHE A 69 -0.77 -15.63 1.98
C PHE A 69 -0.64 -16.46 3.26
N GLN A 70 0.41 -16.21 4.05
CA GLN A 70 0.75 -17.02 5.23
C GLN A 70 0.87 -18.55 4.89
N GLY A 71 1.49 -18.86 3.74
CA GLY A 71 1.68 -20.24 3.28
C GLY A 71 0.41 -20.95 2.80
N ARG A 72 -0.73 -20.26 2.69
CA ARG A 72 -2.00 -20.81 2.20
C ARG A 72 -2.43 -20.13 0.90
N PRO A 73 -3.08 -20.84 -0.03
CA PRO A 73 -3.61 -20.21 -1.25
C PRO A 73 -4.49 -19.01 -0.89
N LEU A 74 -4.20 -17.87 -1.55
CA LEU A 74 -4.95 -16.64 -1.36
C LEU A 74 -6.32 -16.79 -2.05
N ALA A 75 -7.39 -16.83 -1.27
CA ALA A 75 -8.76 -16.92 -1.77
C ALA A 75 -9.60 -15.77 -1.19
N GLY A 76 -10.25 -15.00 -2.09
CA GLY A 76 -11.18 -13.93 -1.71
C GLY A 76 -10.58 -12.86 -0.79
N THR A 77 -11.44 -12.03 -0.22
CA THR A 77 -11.07 -10.96 0.72
C THR A 77 -10.88 -11.51 2.14
N SER A 78 -10.07 -10.82 2.95
CA SER A 78 -9.81 -11.20 4.34
C SER A 78 -9.62 -9.94 5.21
N ARG A 79 -9.93 -10.04 6.50
CA ARG A 79 -9.65 -8.97 7.48
C ARG A 79 -8.15 -8.77 7.72
N ASP A 80 -7.33 -9.77 7.45
CA ASP A 80 -5.86 -9.68 7.55
C ASP A 80 -5.25 -8.81 6.44
N ARG A 81 -6.03 -8.41 5.43
CA ARG A 81 -5.60 -7.58 4.31
C ARG A 81 -6.48 -6.34 4.18
N ALA A 82 -5.86 -5.17 4.20
CA ALA A 82 -6.55 -3.89 4.01
C ALA A 82 -6.04 -3.17 2.76
N ILE A 83 -6.92 -2.38 2.15
CA ILE A 83 -6.59 -1.57 0.98
C ILE A 83 -6.83 -0.09 1.27
N VAL A 84 -5.86 0.73 0.88
CA VAL A 84 -5.99 2.17 0.73
C VAL A 84 -6.04 2.47 -0.76
N PHE A 85 -7.18 2.93 -1.25
CA PHE A 85 -7.42 3.22 -2.66
C PHE A 85 -6.88 4.60 -3.04
N GLN A 86 -6.52 4.78 -4.31
CA GLN A 86 -6.05 6.04 -4.89
C GLN A 86 -7.09 7.16 -4.73
N ASP A 87 -8.37 6.87 -5.02
CA ASP A 87 -9.46 7.85 -4.90
C ASP A 87 -10.06 7.83 -3.48
N TYR A 88 -9.47 8.62 -2.59
CA TYR A 88 -9.91 8.73 -1.20
C TYR A 88 -11.31 9.36 -1.09
N SER A 89 -11.70 10.21 -2.04
CA SER A 89 -13.00 10.92 -1.96
C SER A 89 -14.18 9.96 -2.09
N LYS A 90 -14.02 8.89 -2.89
CA LYS A 90 -15.02 7.83 -3.07
C LYS A 90 -14.90 6.70 -2.04
N ALA A 91 -13.78 6.64 -1.32
CA ALA A 91 -13.54 5.58 -0.36
C ALA A 91 -14.24 5.81 0.98
N LEU A 92 -14.48 7.07 1.36
CA LEU A 92 -15.13 7.41 2.63
C LEU A 92 -16.66 7.40 2.49
N LEU A 93 -17.34 6.99 3.59
CA LEU A 93 -18.80 7.06 3.67
C LEU A 93 -19.22 8.50 3.98
N PRO A 94 -19.88 9.23 3.05
CA PRO A 94 -20.15 10.66 3.20
C PRO A 94 -21.16 10.97 4.31
N TRP A 95 -21.97 10.00 4.72
CA TRP A 95 -22.94 10.10 5.80
C TRP A 95 -22.41 9.71 7.19
N ARG A 96 -21.14 9.30 7.29
CA ARG A 96 -20.45 9.04 8.57
C ARG A 96 -19.42 10.10 8.85
N THR A 97 -19.27 10.46 10.12
CA THR A 97 -18.19 11.34 10.59
C THR A 97 -16.82 10.68 10.40
N VAL A 98 -15.74 11.39 10.66
CA VAL A 98 -14.38 10.84 10.70
C VAL A 98 -14.31 9.64 11.65
N ALA A 99 -14.72 9.81 12.91
CA ALA A 99 -14.75 8.71 13.86
C ALA A 99 -15.66 7.56 13.39
N GLY A 100 -16.81 7.87 12.80
CA GLY A 100 -17.73 6.88 12.24
C GLY A 100 -17.17 6.11 11.05
N ASN A 101 -16.34 6.73 10.21
CA ASN A 101 -15.63 6.05 9.14
C ASN A 101 -14.58 5.07 9.67
N ILE A 102 -13.84 5.45 10.72
CA ILE A 102 -12.86 4.56 11.38
C ILE A 102 -13.60 3.42 12.09
N ALA A 103 -14.72 3.72 12.77
CA ALA A 103 -15.55 2.74 13.47
C ALA A 103 -16.03 1.61 12.56
N LEU A 104 -16.30 1.88 11.26
CA LEU A 104 -16.79 0.91 10.31
C LEU A 104 -15.95 -0.37 10.25
N SER A 105 -14.62 -0.21 10.20
CA SER A 105 -13.70 -1.38 10.14
C SER A 105 -13.74 -2.18 11.43
N LEU A 106 -13.84 -1.52 12.59
CA LEU A 106 -13.92 -2.16 13.89
C LEU A 106 -15.28 -2.85 14.09
N GLU A 107 -16.37 -2.24 13.62
CA GLU A 107 -17.72 -2.83 13.59
C GLU A 107 -17.71 -4.11 12.75
N ALA A 108 -17.11 -4.07 11.54
CA ALA A 108 -16.98 -5.22 10.68
C ALA A 108 -16.11 -6.34 11.29
N CYS A 109 -15.16 -5.98 12.16
CA CYS A 109 -14.36 -6.94 12.91
C CYS A 109 -15.07 -7.50 14.16
N GLY A 110 -16.25 -6.98 14.52
CA GLY A 110 -16.98 -7.38 15.71
C GLY A 110 -16.39 -6.85 17.02
N ILE A 111 -15.59 -5.79 16.97
CA ILE A 111 -15.00 -5.14 18.16
C ILE A 111 -16.11 -4.40 18.92
N ALA A 112 -16.29 -4.76 20.18
CA ALA A 112 -17.31 -4.18 21.04
C ALA A 112 -16.85 -2.86 21.68
N GLU A 113 -17.82 -2.03 22.11
CA GLU A 113 -17.55 -0.95 23.07
C GLU A 113 -17.19 -1.57 24.45
N PRO A 114 -16.24 -0.98 25.24
CA PRO A 114 -15.56 0.30 25.01
C PRO A 114 -14.27 0.22 24.19
N GLU A 115 -13.79 -1.00 23.85
CA GLU A 115 -12.53 -1.21 23.12
C GLU A 115 -12.51 -0.46 21.78
N ARG A 116 -13.66 -0.42 21.09
CA ARG A 116 -13.80 0.29 19.82
C ARG A 116 -13.53 1.78 19.98
N SER A 117 -14.12 2.41 20.99
CA SER A 117 -13.91 3.84 21.30
C SER A 117 -12.46 4.15 21.63
N GLU A 118 -11.78 3.30 22.39
CA GLU A 118 -10.36 3.45 22.73
C GLU A 118 -9.49 3.38 21.46
N ARG A 119 -9.69 2.38 20.62
CA ARG A 119 -8.94 2.24 19.36
C ARG A 119 -9.16 3.41 18.40
N ILE A 120 -10.40 3.91 18.29
CA ILE A 120 -10.72 5.09 17.49
C ILE A 120 -9.96 6.30 18.02
N GLY A 121 -10.01 6.55 19.33
CA GLY A 121 -9.30 7.67 19.96
C GLY A 121 -7.80 7.62 19.71
N ALA A 122 -7.19 6.45 19.88
CA ALA A 122 -5.77 6.25 19.60
C ALA A 122 -5.40 6.52 18.14
N LEU A 123 -6.23 6.07 17.17
CA LEU A 123 -5.99 6.32 15.74
C LEU A 123 -6.21 7.79 15.37
N LEU A 124 -7.22 8.44 15.93
CA LEU A 124 -7.44 9.87 15.73
C LEU A 124 -6.23 10.68 16.19
N ALA A 125 -5.69 10.38 17.36
CA ALA A 125 -4.49 11.04 17.89
C ALA A 125 -3.27 10.78 17.00
N LYS A 126 -3.00 9.52 16.67
CA LYS A 126 -1.87 9.12 15.81
C LYS A 126 -1.92 9.78 14.44
N MET A 127 -3.11 9.98 13.87
CA MET A 127 -3.32 10.59 12.55
C MET A 127 -3.63 12.09 12.62
N ARG A 128 -3.51 12.72 13.79
CA ARG A 128 -3.79 14.16 14.01
C ARG A 128 -5.20 14.56 13.53
N LEU A 129 -6.18 13.69 13.75
CA LEU A 129 -7.58 13.88 13.33
C LEU A 129 -8.53 14.21 14.48
N GLU A 130 -8.05 14.32 15.72
CA GLU A 130 -8.86 14.58 16.90
C GLU A 130 -9.78 15.81 16.75
N PRO A 131 -9.30 16.99 16.24
CA PRO A 131 -10.16 18.16 16.08
C PRO A 131 -11.26 17.98 15.03
N ALA A 132 -11.14 16.95 14.19
CA ALA A 132 -12.07 16.66 13.10
C ALA A 132 -12.93 15.42 13.35
N ALA A 133 -12.85 14.79 14.51
CA ALA A 133 -13.49 13.49 14.79
C ALA A 133 -15.00 13.48 14.49
N ALA A 134 -15.70 14.59 14.76
CA ALA A 134 -17.12 14.76 14.51
C ALA A 134 -17.47 15.35 13.13
N ARG A 135 -16.49 15.71 12.30
CA ARG A 135 -16.72 16.27 10.96
C ARG A 135 -17.04 15.17 9.97
N PHE A 136 -17.78 15.54 8.92
CA PHE A 136 -18.07 14.68 7.77
C PHE A 136 -17.00 14.83 6.69
N PRO A 137 -16.82 13.84 5.79
CA PRO A 137 -15.81 13.89 4.72
C PRO A 137 -15.85 15.17 3.88
N SER A 138 -17.03 15.72 3.58
CA SER A 138 -17.20 16.97 2.82
C SER A 138 -16.64 18.23 3.51
N GLN A 139 -16.34 18.14 4.80
CA GLN A 139 -15.79 19.24 5.61
C GLN A 139 -14.28 19.14 5.82
N LEU A 140 -13.62 18.18 5.13
CA LEU A 140 -12.20 17.86 5.29
C LEU A 140 -11.41 18.28 4.05
N SER A 141 -10.14 18.66 4.26
CA SER A 141 -9.17 18.76 3.17
C SER A 141 -8.85 17.38 2.59
N GLY A 142 -8.31 17.32 1.37
CA GLY A 142 -7.91 16.06 0.73
C GLY A 142 -6.94 15.24 1.60
N GLY A 143 -5.93 15.90 2.19
CA GLY A 143 -5.00 15.24 3.10
C GLY A 143 -5.66 14.68 4.36
N MET A 144 -6.66 15.38 4.92
CA MET A 144 -7.43 14.84 6.05
C MET A 144 -8.28 13.64 5.64
N GLN A 145 -8.91 13.66 4.47
CA GLN A 145 -9.68 12.51 3.96
C GLN A 145 -8.77 11.31 3.76
N GLN A 146 -7.56 11.52 3.23
CA GLN A 146 -6.56 10.47 3.08
C GLN A 146 -6.14 9.88 4.43
N ARG A 147 -5.88 10.71 5.44
CA ARG A 147 -5.59 10.26 6.81
C ARG A 147 -6.74 9.42 7.39
N VAL A 148 -7.99 9.80 7.15
CA VAL A 148 -9.16 9.01 7.60
C VAL A 148 -9.23 7.65 6.91
N GLN A 149 -8.95 7.58 5.60
CA GLN A 149 -8.93 6.32 4.87
C GLN A 149 -7.84 5.37 5.41
N ILE A 150 -6.65 5.90 5.66
CA ILE A 150 -5.53 5.13 6.23
C ILE A 150 -5.86 4.67 7.65
N ALA A 151 -6.36 5.58 8.50
CA ALA A 151 -6.78 5.25 9.86
C ALA A 151 -7.83 4.13 9.87
N ARG A 152 -8.84 4.19 8.99
CA ARG A 152 -9.85 3.15 8.84
C ARG A 152 -9.24 1.81 8.42
N SER A 153 -8.27 1.82 7.51
CA SER A 153 -7.59 0.61 7.06
C SER A 153 -6.72 0.00 8.16
N LEU A 154 -6.03 0.82 8.94
CA LEU A 154 -5.21 0.38 10.08
C LEU A 154 -6.04 -0.05 11.29
N ALA A 155 -7.29 0.42 11.43
CA ALA A 155 -8.15 0.11 12.56
C ALA A 155 -8.36 -1.40 12.76
N GLN A 156 -8.47 -2.16 11.68
CA GLN A 156 -8.62 -3.62 11.72
C GLN A 156 -7.32 -4.38 12.05
N GLN A 157 -6.18 -3.67 12.22
CA GLN A 157 -4.85 -4.25 12.46
C GLN A 157 -4.48 -5.31 11.41
N PRO A 158 -4.46 -4.94 10.12
CA PRO A 158 -4.18 -5.89 9.06
C PRO A 158 -2.72 -6.36 9.13
N LYS A 159 -2.47 -7.60 8.72
CA LYS A 159 -1.10 -8.12 8.53
C LYS A 159 -0.48 -7.58 7.25
N LEU A 160 -1.31 -7.35 6.22
CA LEU A 160 -0.91 -6.79 4.95
C LEU A 160 -1.72 -5.52 4.63
N LEU A 161 -1.04 -4.41 4.46
CA LEU A 161 -1.62 -3.15 4.02
C LEU A 161 -1.21 -2.88 2.57
N LEU A 162 -2.20 -2.82 1.69
CA LEU A 162 -2.03 -2.52 0.27
C LEU A 162 -2.36 -1.06 0.05
N MET A 163 -1.47 -0.31 -0.60
CA MET A 163 -1.67 1.10 -0.89
C MET A 163 -1.47 1.37 -2.38
N ASP A 164 -2.49 1.89 -3.05
CA ASP A 164 -2.45 2.22 -4.48
C ASP A 164 -2.39 3.73 -4.65
N GLU A 165 -1.19 4.27 -4.93
CA GLU A 165 -0.89 5.70 -5.13
C GLU A 165 -1.53 6.64 -4.08
N PRO A 166 -1.34 6.37 -2.77
CA PRO A 166 -2.12 7.05 -1.73
C PRO A 166 -1.82 8.53 -1.59
N PHE A 167 -0.72 9.04 -2.15
CA PHE A 167 -0.27 10.42 -1.94
C PHE A 167 -0.41 11.31 -3.18
N GLY A 168 -0.90 10.79 -4.31
CA GLY A 168 -0.88 11.47 -5.60
C GLY A 168 -1.59 12.83 -5.65
N ALA A 169 -2.58 13.07 -4.78
CA ALA A 169 -3.36 14.31 -4.75
C ALA A 169 -2.97 15.27 -3.60
N LEU A 170 -1.85 15.01 -2.90
CA LEU A 170 -1.40 15.82 -1.77
C LEU A 170 -0.32 16.83 -2.19
N ASP A 171 -0.34 18.00 -1.55
CA ASP A 171 0.79 18.94 -1.62
C ASP A 171 2.05 18.34 -0.97
N ALA A 172 3.22 18.89 -1.32
CA ALA A 172 4.50 18.31 -0.94
C ALA A 172 4.70 18.18 0.59
N ILE A 173 4.31 19.18 1.36
CA ILE A 173 4.50 19.20 2.82
C ILE A 173 3.58 18.16 3.48
N THR A 174 2.29 18.19 3.14
CA THR A 174 1.30 17.22 3.66
C THR A 174 1.69 15.78 3.31
N ARG A 175 2.25 15.57 2.11
CA ARG A 175 2.74 14.27 1.65
C ARG A 175 3.89 13.77 2.51
N GLN A 176 4.91 14.57 2.74
CA GLN A 176 6.06 14.22 3.58
C GLN A 176 5.64 13.89 5.01
N ASP A 177 4.81 14.73 5.63
CA ASP A 177 4.27 14.48 6.97
C ASP A 177 3.53 13.14 7.05
N LEU A 178 2.74 12.81 6.02
CA LEU A 178 1.96 11.58 5.99
C LEU A 178 2.84 10.34 5.72
N GLN A 179 3.89 10.48 4.92
CA GLN A 179 4.90 9.42 4.70
C GLN A 179 5.57 9.04 6.02
N ASP A 180 6.02 10.02 6.81
CA ASP A 180 6.68 9.77 8.10
C ASP A 180 5.73 9.13 9.10
N GLU A 181 4.49 9.61 9.14
CA GLU A 181 3.45 9.08 10.01
C GLU A 181 3.12 7.62 9.69
N ILE A 182 2.98 7.28 8.40
CA ILE A 182 2.73 5.90 7.96
C ILE A 182 3.94 5.01 8.24
N ALA A 183 5.15 5.46 7.92
CA ALA A 183 6.36 4.70 8.17
C ALA A 183 6.49 4.33 9.66
N ARG A 184 6.20 5.28 10.55
CA ARG A 184 6.18 5.06 12.00
C ARG A 184 5.10 4.06 12.43
N LEU A 185 3.85 4.25 11.98
CA LEU A 185 2.72 3.40 12.36
C LEU A 185 2.88 1.96 11.89
N VAL A 186 3.40 1.77 10.67
CA VAL A 186 3.68 0.46 10.10
C VAL A 186 4.76 -0.26 10.89
N ALA A 187 5.84 0.44 11.26
CA ALA A 187 6.92 -0.10 12.07
C ALA A 187 6.46 -0.48 13.49
N GLU A 188 5.68 0.40 14.17
CA GLU A 188 5.11 0.13 15.50
C GLU A 188 4.24 -1.14 15.52
N ASN A 189 3.44 -1.37 14.46
CA ASN A 189 2.50 -2.49 14.39
C ASN A 189 3.08 -3.72 13.67
N ARG A 190 4.31 -3.65 13.15
CA ARG A 190 4.92 -4.68 12.29
C ARG A 190 4.01 -5.08 11.13
N THR A 191 3.30 -4.11 10.55
CA THR A 191 2.42 -4.35 9.41
C THR A 191 3.26 -4.47 8.14
N THR A 192 3.07 -5.54 7.38
CA THR A 192 3.66 -5.66 6.04
C THR A 192 2.95 -4.72 5.08
N VAL A 193 3.69 -4.04 4.22
CA VAL A 193 3.13 -3.08 3.26
C VAL A 193 3.51 -3.44 1.84
N VAL A 194 2.55 -3.40 0.93
CA VAL A 194 2.79 -3.29 -0.51
C VAL A 194 2.28 -1.94 -0.97
N PHE A 195 3.19 -1.09 -1.39
CA PHE A 195 2.95 0.31 -1.70
C PHE A 195 3.21 0.56 -3.18
N ILE A 196 2.19 1.01 -3.89
CA ILE A 196 2.31 1.40 -5.29
C ILE A 196 2.44 2.90 -5.39
N THR A 197 3.42 3.35 -6.15
CA THR A 197 3.62 4.75 -6.49
C THR A 197 4.27 4.89 -7.87
N HIS A 198 4.10 6.04 -8.49
CA HIS A 198 4.88 6.47 -9.64
C HIS A 198 6.03 7.41 -9.25
N ASP A 199 6.11 7.81 -7.97
CA ASP A 199 7.17 8.67 -7.44
C ASP A 199 8.34 7.80 -6.93
N LEU A 200 9.49 7.92 -7.59
CA LEU A 200 10.69 7.15 -7.27
C LEU A 200 11.26 7.50 -5.90
N GLU A 201 11.16 8.76 -5.51
CA GLU A 201 11.67 9.21 -4.22
C GLU A 201 10.82 8.69 -3.07
N GLU A 202 9.49 8.59 -3.25
CA GLU A 202 8.60 7.91 -2.30
C GLU A 202 8.99 6.43 -2.13
N ALA A 203 9.23 5.75 -3.26
CA ALA A 203 9.57 4.34 -3.25
C ALA A 203 10.90 4.08 -2.50
N ILE A 204 11.91 4.91 -2.71
CA ILE A 204 13.20 4.79 -2.02
C ILE A 204 13.06 5.21 -0.56
N TYR A 205 12.29 6.28 -0.27
CA TYR A 205 12.14 6.80 1.07
C TYR A 205 11.39 5.84 1.99
N LEU A 206 10.36 5.17 1.50
CA LEU A 206 9.50 4.29 2.30
C LEU A 206 9.93 2.83 2.25
N GLY A 207 10.38 2.34 1.08
CA GLY A 207 10.61 0.94 0.81
C GLY A 207 11.86 0.38 1.50
N ASP A 208 11.77 -0.86 1.93
CA ASP A 208 12.94 -1.68 2.23
C ASP A 208 13.48 -2.30 0.93
N ARG A 209 12.55 -2.57 0.00
CA ARG A 209 12.81 -3.06 -1.35
C ARG A 209 11.87 -2.39 -2.36
N VAL A 210 12.35 -2.21 -3.59
CA VAL A 210 11.59 -1.65 -4.71
C VAL A 210 11.55 -2.66 -5.85
N ILE A 211 10.35 -2.98 -6.33
CA ILE A 211 10.11 -3.73 -7.56
C ILE A 211 9.80 -2.74 -8.69
N VAL A 212 10.52 -2.84 -9.79
CA VAL A 212 10.25 -2.10 -11.01
C VAL A 212 9.45 -3.00 -11.96
N LEU A 213 8.27 -2.56 -12.37
CA LEU A 213 7.47 -3.24 -13.40
C LEU A 213 7.71 -2.57 -14.76
N ALA A 214 7.98 -3.38 -15.77
CA ALA A 214 7.88 -2.97 -17.18
C ALA A 214 6.41 -3.08 -17.64
N ALA A 215 6.10 -2.46 -18.78
CA ALA A 215 4.76 -2.50 -19.37
C ALA A 215 4.66 -3.52 -20.52
N GLU A 216 3.43 -3.90 -20.85
CA GLU A 216 2.97 -4.58 -22.09
C GLU A 216 3.62 -5.94 -22.41
N PRO A 217 3.31 -6.99 -21.64
CA PRO A 217 2.57 -7.06 -20.38
C PRO A 217 3.43 -6.67 -19.20
N GLY A 218 2.78 -6.34 -18.05
CA GLY A 218 3.48 -6.05 -16.82
C GLY A 218 4.35 -7.21 -16.37
N ARG A 219 5.65 -6.99 -16.28
CA ARG A 219 6.66 -7.97 -15.82
C ARG A 219 7.60 -7.32 -14.83
N ILE A 220 8.21 -8.10 -13.98
CA ILE A 220 9.28 -7.58 -13.10
C ILE A 220 10.52 -7.33 -13.97
N ALA A 221 10.89 -6.06 -14.12
CA ALA A 221 12.12 -5.66 -14.78
C ALA A 221 13.31 -5.79 -13.84
N GLU A 222 13.13 -5.33 -12.58
CA GLU A 222 14.19 -5.39 -11.57
C GLU A 222 13.62 -5.36 -10.16
N MET A 223 14.37 -5.93 -9.20
CA MET A 223 14.13 -5.82 -7.76
C MET A 223 15.37 -5.23 -7.10
N ILE A 224 15.19 -4.16 -6.34
CA ILE A 224 16.28 -3.39 -5.73
C ILE A 224 16.10 -3.37 -4.22
N GLU A 225 17.11 -3.81 -3.47
CA GLU A 225 17.16 -3.60 -2.03
C GLU A 225 17.63 -2.17 -1.75
N VAL A 226 16.86 -1.42 -0.96
CA VAL A 226 17.17 -0.01 -0.69
C VAL A 226 18.34 0.12 0.28
N GLY A 227 18.41 -0.72 1.31
CA GLY A 227 19.54 -0.79 2.23
C GLY A 227 19.85 0.50 3.00
N ILE A 228 18.93 1.46 3.03
CA ILE A 228 19.06 2.70 3.81
C ILE A 228 18.46 2.44 5.21
N PRO A 229 19.20 2.68 6.30
CA PRO A 229 18.71 2.42 7.65
C PRO A 229 17.46 3.19 8.02
N ARG A 230 16.74 2.69 9.01
CA ARG A 230 15.63 3.39 9.70
C ARG A 230 16.08 3.83 11.09
N PRO A 231 15.54 4.92 11.69
CA PRO A 231 14.52 5.80 11.11
C PRO A 231 15.10 6.65 9.98
N ARG A 232 14.25 7.01 9.00
CA ARG A 232 14.59 7.89 7.88
C ARG A 232 14.07 9.29 8.14
N ASP A 233 14.81 10.29 7.64
CA ASP A 233 14.47 11.72 7.72
C ASP A 233 14.28 12.28 6.31
N GLN A 234 13.33 13.19 6.13
CA GLN A 234 12.95 13.73 4.82
C GLN A 234 14.09 14.51 4.13
N LEU A 235 15.01 15.10 4.88
CA LEU A 235 16.14 15.85 4.35
C LEU A 235 17.39 14.98 4.28
N GLU A 236 17.85 14.47 5.44
CA GLU A 236 19.11 13.71 5.54
C GLU A 236 19.10 12.44 4.69
N THR A 237 17.97 11.71 4.67
CA THR A 237 17.88 10.47 3.87
C THR A 237 17.93 10.75 2.38
N ARG A 238 17.34 11.85 1.91
CA ARG A 238 17.36 12.24 0.47
C ARG A 238 18.72 12.74 0.01
N GLU A 239 19.59 13.16 0.93
CA GLU A 239 20.98 13.54 0.68
C GLU A 239 21.96 12.35 0.78
N ASP A 240 21.51 11.19 1.31
CA ASP A 240 22.33 9.98 1.37
C ASP A 240 22.75 9.53 -0.04
N ARG A 241 24.02 9.21 -0.20
CA ARG A 241 24.58 8.75 -1.48
C ARG A 241 23.83 7.55 -2.07
N ARG A 242 23.43 6.60 -1.24
CA ARG A 242 22.63 5.42 -1.67
C ARG A 242 21.27 5.83 -2.22
N PHE A 243 20.63 6.82 -1.60
CA PHE A 243 19.36 7.36 -2.09
C PHE A 243 19.52 7.93 -3.51
N LEU A 244 20.56 8.74 -3.73
CA LEU A 244 20.85 9.33 -5.04
C LEU A 244 21.20 8.27 -6.09
N GLU A 245 21.98 7.23 -5.71
CA GLU A 245 22.32 6.10 -6.59
C GLU A 245 21.05 5.31 -6.99
N HIS A 246 20.17 4.99 -6.03
CA HIS A 246 18.91 4.32 -6.32
C HIS A 246 18.00 5.17 -7.21
N ARG A 247 17.91 6.48 -6.95
CA ARG A 247 17.11 7.41 -7.78
C ARG A 247 17.58 7.39 -9.22
N HIS A 248 18.89 7.50 -9.47
CA HIS A 248 19.43 7.44 -10.82
C HIS A 248 19.15 6.08 -11.50
N ARG A 249 19.34 4.98 -10.77
CA ARG A 249 19.07 3.62 -11.28
C ARG A 249 17.61 3.43 -11.66
N LEU A 250 16.68 3.77 -10.76
CA LEU A 250 15.24 3.65 -11.02
C LEU A 250 14.79 4.53 -12.19
N PHE A 251 15.31 5.76 -12.27
CA PHE A 251 15.01 6.68 -13.37
C PHE A 251 15.47 6.11 -14.72
N GLY A 252 16.69 5.54 -14.78
CA GLY A 252 17.20 4.89 -16.00
C GLY A 252 16.34 3.69 -16.44
N LEU A 253 15.89 2.87 -15.50
CA LEU A 253 15.02 1.73 -15.78
C LEU A 253 13.64 2.13 -16.34
N LEU A 254 13.07 3.23 -15.87
CA LEU A 254 11.76 3.70 -16.33
C LEU A 254 11.81 4.49 -17.65
N GLN A 255 12.98 5.04 -18.01
CA GLN A 255 13.15 5.71 -19.33
C GLN A 255 13.56 4.76 -20.46
N GLY A 256 14.12 3.60 -20.15
CA GLY A 256 14.60 2.63 -21.11
C GLY A 256 13.55 1.64 -21.65
N HIS A 257 12.29 1.85 -21.27
CA HIS A 257 11.16 1.00 -21.68
C HIS A 257 10.06 1.79 -22.37
#